data_eecac4856c27b412d8547c83380319d0
#
_entry.id   eecac4856c27b412d8547c83380319d0
#
_cell.length_a   1.000
_cell.length_b   1.000
_cell.length_c   1.000
_cell.angle_alpha   90.00
_cell.angle_beta   90.00
_cell.angle_gamma   90.00
#
_symmetry.space_group_name_H-M   'P 1'
#
loop_
_entity.id
_entity.type
_entity.pdbx_description
1 polymer ?
#
loop_
_entity_poly.entity_id
_entity_poly.type
_entity_poly.pdbx_seq_one_letter_code
_entity_poly.pdbx_strand_id
1 'polypeptide(L)'
;MNLYLPSLGDENVLIPLPSKTDVYQAALTFRPEIESGKLNVKASDLDISIAKAGYIPTLSLSAGIGTTNANGNDFSFSEQVKNNWNNSLGLTVSIPIFTNRQTKSAVQKAKLQRETSLLSLLDEQKTLYKTIEGLWLDANSAQQRYAAANEKLKSTQISYDLISEQFNLGMKNTVELLTEKNNLLQAQQEQLQAKYMAILNTQLLKFYQGEKITL
;
A
#
# COMPACT_ATOMS: atom_id res chain seq x y z
N MET A 1 -5.88 -12.19 -29.04
CA MET A 1 -5.96 -12.13 -27.58
C MET A 1 -7.43 -12.30 -27.20
N ASN A 2 -7.86 -13.49 -26.78
CA ASN A 2 -9.25 -13.71 -26.37
C ASN A 2 -9.42 -13.12 -24.97
N LEU A 3 -10.12 -11.98 -24.88
CA LEU A 3 -10.55 -11.43 -23.60
C LEU A 3 -11.66 -12.33 -23.05
N TYR A 4 -11.38 -13.05 -21.98
CA TYR A 4 -12.42 -13.75 -21.22
C TYR A 4 -13.14 -12.70 -20.37
N LEU A 5 -14.36 -12.38 -20.76
CA LEU A 5 -15.27 -11.54 -19.96
C LEU A 5 -16.08 -12.48 -19.07
N PRO A 6 -15.86 -12.49 -17.75
CA PRO A 6 -16.71 -13.26 -16.87
C PRO A 6 -18.15 -12.73 -16.94
N SER A 7 -19.12 -13.63 -17.04
CA SER A 7 -20.54 -13.27 -16.96
C SER A 7 -20.87 -12.95 -15.50
N LEU A 8 -20.83 -11.67 -15.15
CA LEU A 8 -21.23 -11.19 -13.82
C LEU A 8 -22.76 -11.19 -13.74
N GLY A 9 -23.33 -12.08 -12.93
CA GLY A 9 -24.76 -12.12 -12.65
C GLY A 9 -25.25 -10.83 -11.98
N ASP A 10 -26.53 -10.51 -12.17
CA ASP A 10 -27.13 -9.29 -11.57
C ASP A 10 -27.30 -9.39 -10.05
N GLU A 11 -27.23 -10.60 -9.51
CA GLU A 11 -27.54 -10.90 -8.12
C GLU A 11 -26.56 -10.31 -7.09
N ASN A 12 -25.37 -9.90 -7.53
CA ASN A 12 -24.28 -9.49 -6.63
C ASN A 12 -23.98 -7.98 -6.63
N VAL A 13 -24.81 -7.13 -7.24
CA VAL A 13 -24.49 -5.70 -7.39
C VAL A 13 -24.97 -4.87 -6.20
N LEU A 14 -26.14 -5.20 -5.64
CA LEU A 14 -26.77 -4.49 -4.52
C LEU A 14 -26.61 -5.28 -3.21
N ILE A 15 -25.38 -5.54 -2.79
CA ILE A 15 -25.06 -6.20 -1.52
C ILE A 15 -24.93 -5.14 -0.42
N PRO A 16 -25.40 -5.40 0.81
CA PRO A 16 -25.15 -4.51 1.93
C PRO A 16 -23.64 -4.29 2.12
N LEU A 17 -23.23 -3.03 2.17
CA LEU A 17 -21.83 -2.68 2.39
C LEU A 17 -21.46 -2.92 3.85
N PRO A 18 -20.25 -3.45 4.13
CA PRO A 18 -19.76 -3.60 5.49
C PRO A 18 -19.59 -2.23 6.16
N SER A 19 -19.56 -2.21 7.49
CA SER A 19 -19.29 -1.00 8.25
C SER A 19 -17.88 -0.47 7.95
N LYS A 20 -17.73 0.85 7.78
CA LYS A 20 -16.42 1.50 7.60
C LYS A 20 -15.43 1.10 8.70
N THR A 21 -15.91 1.01 9.94
CA THR A 21 -15.10 0.66 11.10
C THR A 21 -14.59 -0.77 11.02
N ASP A 22 -15.42 -1.72 10.60
CA ASP A 22 -15.03 -3.12 10.50
C ASP A 22 -13.96 -3.32 9.40
N VAL A 23 -14.15 -2.65 8.24
CA VAL A 23 -13.16 -2.65 7.16
C VAL A 23 -11.82 -2.07 7.65
N TYR A 24 -11.86 -0.96 8.38
CA TYR A 24 -10.65 -0.33 8.92
C TYR A 24 -9.94 -1.20 9.93
N GLN A 25 -10.67 -1.80 10.88
CA GLN A 25 -10.09 -2.69 11.88
C GLN A 25 -9.45 -3.93 11.23
N ALA A 26 -10.12 -4.52 10.25
CA ALA A 26 -9.55 -5.60 9.46
C ALA A 26 -8.26 -5.14 8.76
N ALA A 27 -8.28 -4.02 8.04
CA ALA A 27 -7.14 -3.48 7.32
C ALA A 27 -5.92 -3.22 8.23
N LEU A 28 -6.11 -2.72 9.45
CA LEU A 28 -5.04 -2.50 10.43
C LEU A 28 -4.27 -3.77 10.80
N THR A 29 -4.88 -4.95 10.62
CA THR A 29 -4.27 -6.23 11.03
C THR A 29 -3.41 -6.86 9.93
N PHE A 30 -3.77 -6.67 8.66
CA PHE A 30 -3.09 -7.40 7.57
C PHE A 30 -2.39 -6.50 6.55
N ARG A 31 -2.62 -5.17 6.57
CA ARG A 31 -2.00 -4.28 5.59
C ARG A 31 -0.50 -4.16 5.82
N PRO A 32 0.32 -4.47 4.78
CA PRO A 32 1.78 -4.45 4.91
C PRO A 32 2.34 -3.09 5.29
N GLU A 33 1.70 -1.99 4.86
CA GLU A 33 2.11 -0.62 5.18
C GLU A 33 2.07 -0.38 6.69
N ILE A 34 1.00 -0.81 7.35
CA ILE A 34 0.83 -0.66 8.80
C ILE A 34 1.84 -1.54 9.56
N GLU A 35 2.07 -2.76 9.09
CA GLU A 35 3.08 -3.63 9.71
C GLU A 35 4.50 -3.07 9.51
N SER A 36 4.82 -2.52 8.35
CA SER A 36 6.08 -1.80 8.10
C SER A 36 6.24 -0.63 9.06
N GLY A 37 5.21 0.19 9.24
CA GLY A 37 5.22 1.30 10.20
C GLY A 37 5.49 0.84 11.64
N LYS A 38 4.83 -0.25 12.09
CA LYS A 38 5.07 -0.86 13.41
C LYS A 38 6.52 -1.37 13.56
N LEU A 39 7.07 -1.98 12.52
CA LEU A 39 8.46 -2.47 12.52
C LEU A 39 9.45 -1.30 12.55
N ASN A 40 9.19 -0.19 11.87
CA ASN A 40 10.01 1.01 11.93
C ASN A 40 10.03 1.63 13.32
N VAL A 41 8.91 1.62 14.06
CA VAL A 41 8.88 2.03 15.46
C VAL A 41 9.74 1.10 16.33
N LYS A 42 9.64 -0.22 16.15
CA LYS A 42 10.48 -1.19 16.86
C LYS A 42 11.97 -1.02 16.54
N ALA A 43 12.31 -0.77 15.28
CA ALA A 43 13.70 -0.47 14.89
C ALA A 43 14.21 0.78 15.61
N SER A 44 13.41 1.84 15.67
CA SER A 44 13.77 3.07 16.40
C SER A 44 13.93 2.85 17.92
N ASP A 45 13.21 1.91 18.53
CA ASP A 45 13.42 1.50 19.92
C ASP A 45 14.80 0.82 20.10
N LEU A 46 15.24 0.02 19.13
CA LEU A 46 16.58 -0.58 19.12
C LEU A 46 17.67 0.47 18.92
N ASP A 47 17.42 1.49 18.09
CA ASP A 47 18.36 2.61 17.90
C ASP A 47 18.63 3.38 19.20
N ILE A 48 17.61 3.51 20.08
CA ILE A 48 17.82 4.06 21.42
C ILE A 48 18.75 3.17 22.23
N SER A 49 18.62 1.86 22.12
CA SER A 49 19.48 0.90 22.82
C SER A 49 20.92 0.94 22.28
N ILE A 50 21.07 1.06 20.96
CA ILE A 50 22.37 1.26 20.30
C ILE A 50 23.02 2.56 20.78
N ALA A 51 22.26 3.66 20.81
CA ALA A 51 22.79 4.94 21.31
C ALA A 51 23.22 4.86 22.79
N LYS A 52 22.48 4.11 23.62
CA LYS A 52 22.86 3.86 25.04
C LYS A 52 24.12 3.02 25.18
N ALA A 53 24.43 2.17 24.20
CA ALA A 53 25.67 1.37 24.22
C ALA A 53 26.93 2.23 24.22
N GLY A 54 26.84 3.50 23.79
CA GLY A 54 27.94 4.46 23.93
C GLY A 54 28.34 4.80 25.38
N TYR A 55 27.58 4.34 26.38
CA TYR A 55 27.95 4.46 27.81
C TYR A 55 28.73 3.27 28.35
N ILE A 56 28.74 2.12 27.64
CA ILE A 56 29.40 0.90 28.12
C ILE A 56 30.76 0.71 27.44
N PRO A 57 31.70 -0.03 28.07
CA PRO A 57 32.99 -0.36 27.47
C PRO A 57 32.85 -1.12 26.16
N THR A 58 33.76 -0.87 25.23
CA THR A 58 33.91 -1.64 24.00
C THR A 58 35.14 -2.55 24.07
N LEU A 59 34.98 -3.77 23.57
CA LEU A 59 36.05 -4.77 23.45
C LEU A 59 36.30 -4.99 21.95
N SER A 60 37.53 -4.78 21.50
CA SER A 60 37.97 -4.98 20.13
C SER A 60 39.07 -6.01 20.05
N LEU A 61 38.94 -6.98 19.18
CA LEU A 61 39.98 -7.94 18.83
C LEU A 61 40.50 -7.59 17.41
N SER A 62 41.80 -7.43 17.29
CA SER A 62 42.47 -7.19 16.01
C SER A 62 43.50 -8.29 15.74
N ALA A 63 43.55 -8.77 14.51
CA ALA A 63 44.56 -9.67 14.02
C ALA A 63 45.17 -9.10 12.76
N GLY A 64 46.44 -9.08 12.62
CA GLY A 64 47.14 -8.58 11.46
C GLY A 64 48.26 -9.54 11.03
N ILE A 65 48.42 -9.68 9.73
CA ILE A 65 49.51 -10.37 9.08
C ILE A 65 50.14 -9.36 8.12
N GLY A 66 51.45 -9.18 8.22
CA GLY A 66 52.13 -8.20 7.38
C GLY A 66 53.52 -8.62 7.03
N THR A 67 54.01 -8.07 5.92
CA THR A 67 55.42 -8.09 5.55
C THR A 67 55.79 -6.76 4.91
N THR A 68 57.04 -6.38 4.97
CA THR A 68 57.52 -5.12 4.41
C THR A 68 58.64 -5.40 3.41
N ASN A 69 58.58 -4.79 2.26
CA ASN A 69 59.64 -4.79 1.24
C ASN A 69 60.12 -3.35 1.01
N ALA A 70 61.42 -3.13 1.00
CA ALA A 70 62.01 -1.84 0.70
C ALA A 70 63.00 -1.98 -0.46
N ASN A 71 62.94 -1.06 -1.45
CA ASN A 71 63.91 -0.98 -2.52
C ASN A 71 65.22 -0.37 -2.01
N GLY A 72 66.40 -0.87 -2.52
CA GLY A 72 67.69 -0.38 -2.15
C GLY A 72 68.40 -1.18 -1.06
N ASN A 73 67.88 -2.35 -0.67
CA ASN A 73 68.53 -3.32 0.20
C ASN A 73 69.23 -4.44 -0.63
N ASP A 74 70.30 -5.01 -0.10
CA ASP A 74 71.03 -6.12 -0.72
C ASP A 74 70.30 -7.46 -0.69
N PHE A 75 69.13 -7.53 -0.04
CA PHE A 75 68.30 -8.72 0.07
C PHE A 75 67.25 -8.81 -1.06
N SER A 76 67.10 -10.02 -1.61
CA SER A 76 66.06 -10.30 -2.60
C SER A 76 64.66 -10.12 -2.03
N PHE A 77 63.65 -9.91 -2.88
CA PHE A 77 62.27 -9.79 -2.47
C PHE A 77 61.78 -10.97 -1.61
N SER A 78 62.17 -12.20 -2.00
CA SER A 78 61.78 -13.41 -1.25
C SER A 78 62.39 -13.45 0.16
N GLU A 79 63.64 -13.02 0.30
CA GLU A 79 64.30 -12.94 1.59
C GLU A 79 63.67 -11.85 2.47
N GLN A 80 63.39 -10.70 1.90
CA GLN A 80 62.73 -9.61 2.62
C GLN A 80 61.34 -10.02 3.14
N VAL A 81 60.52 -10.70 2.27
CA VAL A 81 59.21 -11.22 2.68
C VAL A 81 59.31 -12.21 3.84
N LYS A 82 60.29 -13.11 3.80
CA LYS A 82 60.50 -14.08 4.90
C LYS A 82 61.00 -13.42 6.17
N ASN A 83 61.94 -12.50 6.06
CA ASN A 83 62.57 -11.88 7.21
C ASN A 83 61.68 -10.82 7.88
N ASN A 84 60.83 -10.17 7.15
CA ASN A 84 59.94 -9.11 7.60
C ASN A 84 58.52 -9.62 7.90
N TRP A 85 58.28 -10.93 7.84
CA TRP A 85 56.98 -11.50 8.17
C TRP A 85 56.68 -11.25 9.64
N ASN A 86 55.52 -10.59 9.90
CA ASN A 86 55.04 -10.34 11.24
C ASN A 86 53.57 -10.75 11.39
N ASN A 87 53.25 -11.24 12.55
CA ASN A 87 51.90 -11.54 12.98
C ASN A 87 51.60 -10.72 14.22
N SER A 88 50.48 -10.06 14.26
CA SER A 88 50.03 -9.31 15.41
C SER A 88 48.63 -9.75 15.84
N LEU A 89 48.45 -9.89 17.14
CA LEU A 89 47.15 -10.12 17.76
C LEU A 89 47.00 -9.10 18.89
N GLY A 90 45.94 -8.29 18.81
CA GLY A 90 45.69 -7.24 19.79
C GLY A 90 44.30 -7.37 20.38
N LEU A 91 44.17 -7.21 21.69
CA LEU A 91 42.92 -7.10 22.42
C LEU A 91 42.90 -5.73 23.10
N THR A 92 41.90 -4.91 22.73
CA THR A 92 41.75 -3.55 23.23
C THR A 92 40.42 -3.39 23.96
N VAL A 93 40.47 -2.93 25.20
CA VAL A 93 39.29 -2.53 25.99
C VAL A 93 39.25 -0.99 26.04
N SER A 94 38.18 -0.37 25.55
CA SER A 94 38.01 1.08 25.63
C SER A 94 36.82 1.43 26.54
N ILE A 95 37.11 2.17 27.61
CA ILE A 95 36.10 2.58 28.61
C ILE A 95 35.87 4.08 28.49
N PRO A 96 34.68 4.54 28.06
CA PRO A 96 34.38 5.95 27.94
C PRO A 96 34.10 6.58 29.29
N ILE A 97 35.07 7.38 29.82
CA ILE A 97 34.91 8.08 31.11
C ILE A 97 34.18 9.41 30.91
N PHE A 98 34.51 10.15 29.84
CA PHE A 98 33.93 11.44 29.52
C PHE A 98 33.74 11.59 28.01
N THR A 99 32.48 11.70 27.57
CA THR A 99 32.11 11.76 26.14
C THR A 99 31.69 13.16 25.69
N ASN A 100 31.97 14.20 26.47
CA ASN A 100 31.55 15.59 26.15
C ASN A 100 30.09 15.71 25.78
N ARG A 101 29.19 15.01 26.49
CA ARG A 101 27.74 14.90 26.24
C ARG A 101 27.35 14.26 24.89
N GLN A 102 28.26 13.78 24.05
CA GLN A 102 27.96 13.18 22.75
C GLN A 102 26.99 12.02 22.89
N THR A 103 27.26 11.08 23.79
CA THR A 103 26.37 9.92 24.02
C THR A 103 24.98 10.35 24.51
N LYS A 104 24.93 11.31 25.44
CA LYS A 104 23.67 11.86 25.94
C LYS A 104 22.85 12.47 24.79
N SER A 105 23.48 13.27 23.93
CA SER A 105 22.85 13.89 22.78
C SER A 105 22.40 12.85 21.75
N ALA A 106 23.20 11.80 21.49
CA ALA A 106 22.84 10.70 20.62
C ALA A 106 21.59 9.96 21.11
N VAL A 107 21.49 9.68 22.43
CA VAL A 107 20.30 9.05 23.03
C VAL A 107 19.07 9.96 22.90
N GLN A 108 19.20 11.27 23.12
CA GLN A 108 18.08 12.20 22.95
C GLN A 108 17.63 12.26 21.47
N LYS A 109 18.58 12.31 20.54
CA LYS A 109 18.28 12.30 19.11
C LYS A 109 17.56 11.00 18.71
N ALA A 110 18.00 9.84 19.19
CA ALA A 110 17.35 8.56 18.94
C ALA A 110 15.90 8.53 19.50
N LYS A 111 15.66 9.10 20.68
CA LYS A 111 14.32 9.24 21.24
C LYS A 111 13.40 10.11 20.39
N LEU A 112 13.90 11.25 19.90
CA LEU A 112 13.14 12.11 18.99
C LEU A 112 12.84 11.40 17.66
N GLN A 113 13.81 10.61 17.15
CA GLN A 113 13.60 9.81 15.95
C GLN A 113 12.51 8.76 16.13
N ARG A 114 12.47 8.11 17.29
CA ARG A 114 11.38 7.18 17.64
C ARG A 114 10.01 7.88 17.67
N GLU A 115 9.95 9.07 18.26
CA GLU A 115 8.71 9.87 18.27
C GLU A 115 8.25 10.21 16.85
N THR A 116 9.18 10.59 15.97
CA THR A 116 8.90 10.82 14.55
C THR A 116 8.35 9.55 13.89
N SER A 117 8.93 8.38 14.17
CA SER A 117 8.43 7.10 13.63
C SER A 117 7.01 6.76 14.11
N LEU A 118 6.69 7.07 15.37
CA LEU A 118 5.34 6.93 15.92
C LEU A 118 4.33 7.85 15.22
N LEU A 119 4.70 9.11 15.01
CA LEU A 119 3.83 10.07 14.32
C LEU A 119 3.61 9.66 12.85
N SER A 120 4.64 9.14 12.19
CA SER A 120 4.51 8.60 10.83
C SER A 120 3.55 7.43 10.78
N LEU A 121 3.62 6.48 11.73
CA LEU A 121 2.67 5.37 11.82
C LEU A 121 1.23 5.87 12.04
N LEU A 122 1.02 6.87 12.90
CA LEU A 122 -0.29 7.48 13.11
C LEU A 122 -0.82 8.16 11.86
N ASP A 123 0.04 8.81 11.08
CA ASP A 123 -0.33 9.43 9.81
C ASP A 123 -0.71 8.39 8.74
N GLU A 124 0.03 7.29 8.65
CA GLU A 124 -0.32 6.14 7.80
C GLU A 124 -1.68 5.56 8.18
N GLN A 125 -1.97 5.39 9.47
CA GLN A 125 -3.27 4.91 9.96
C GLN A 125 -4.41 5.86 9.60
N LYS A 126 -4.22 7.17 9.73
CA LYS A 126 -5.21 8.17 9.34
C LYS A 126 -5.45 8.19 7.83
N THR A 127 -4.38 8.07 7.06
CA THR A 127 -4.44 7.99 5.60
C THR A 127 -5.21 6.74 5.16
N LEU A 128 -4.95 5.60 5.78
CA LEU A 128 -5.69 4.36 5.55
C LEU A 128 -7.19 4.54 5.87
N TYR A 129 -7.50 5.14 7.02
CA TYR A 129 -8.91 5.42 7.39
C TYR A 129 -9.61 6.30 6.34
N LYS A 130 -8.96 7.39 5.91
CA LYS A 130 -9.48 8.30 4.88
C LYS A 130 -9.70 7.58 3.54
N THR A 131 -8.77 6.71 3.16
CA THR A 131 -8.88 5.91 1.93
C THR A 131 -10.08 4.97 1.99
N ILE A 132 -10.26 4.25 3.11
CA ILE A 132 -11.40 3.34 3.32
C ILE A 132 -12.72 4.11 3.35
N GLU A 133 -12.75 5.28 3.99
CA GLU A 133 -13.94 6.13 3.99
C GLU A 133 -14.31 6.60 2.57
N GLY A 134 -13.33 7.01 1.78
CA GLY A 134 -13.52 7.36 0.37
C GLY A 134 -14.08 6.19 -0.44
N LEU A 135 -13.46 5.02 -0.33
CA LEU A 135 -13.92 3.80 -1.02
C LEU A 135 -15.33 3.38 -0.61
N TRP A 136 -15.67 3.54 0.66
CA TRP A 136 -17.02 3.24 1.14
C TRP A 136 -18.06 4.20 0.55
N LEU A 137 -17.76 5.50 0.50
CA LEU A 137 -18.62 6.51 -0.12
C LEU A 137 -18.79 6.26 -1.62
N ASP A 138 -17.70 5.91 -2.30
CA ASP A 138 -17.72 5.58 -3.73
C ASP A 138 -18.55 4.32 -4.00
N ALA A 139 -18.40 3.27 -3.19
CA ALA A 139 -19.20 2.06 -3.30
C ALA A 139 -20.69 2.33 -3.07
N ASN A 140 -21.02 3.07 -2.03
CA ASN A 140 -22.42 3.45 -1.73
C ASN A 140 -23.03 4.30 -2.84
N SER A 141 -22.29 5.31 -3.35
CA SER A 141 -22.74 6.16 -4.46
C SER A 141 -22.91 5.36 -5.76
N ALA A 142 -21.99 4.42 -6.04
CA ALA A 142 -22.07 3.60 -7.24
C ALA A 142 -23.27 2.64 -7.18
N GLN A 143 -23.59 2.05 -6.04
CA GLN A 143 -24.79 1.22 -5.86
C GLN A 143 -26.09 2.04 -6.06
N GLN A 144 -26.14 3.26 -5.52
CA GLN A 144 -27.31 4.14 -5.74
C GLN A 144 -27.45 4.54 -7.20
N ARG A 145 -26.33 4.84 -7.90
CA ARG A 145 -26.35 5.13 -9.35
C ARG A 145 -26.83 3.93 -10.14
N TYR A 146 -26.39 2.72 -9.80
CA TYR A 146 -26.85 1.52 -10.48
C TYR A 146 -28.35 1.31 -10.27
N ALA A 147 -28.87 1.47 -9.05
CA ALA A 147 -30.31 1.37 -8.78
C ALA A 147 -31.12 2.40 -9.61
N ALA A 148 -30.67 3.65 -9.65
CA ALA A 148 -31.33 4.69 -10.45
C ALA A 148 -31.26 4.42 -11.97
N ALA A 149 -30.10 3.96 -12.47
CA ALA A 149 -29.93 3.60 -13.88
C ALA A 149 -30.80 2.42 -14.29
N ASN A 150 -31.00 1.46 -13.38
CA ASN A 150 -31.88 0.31 -13.62
C ASN A 150 -33.34 0.72 -13.73
N GLU A 151 -33.83 1.62 -12.87
CA GLU A 151 -35.19 2.17 -12.98
C GLU A 151 -35.36 3.07 -14.23
N LYS A 152 -34.34 3.85 -14.60
CA LYS A 152 -34.29 4.61 -15.82
C LYS A 152 -34.43 3.69 -17.05
N LEU A 153 -33.65 2.62 -17.12
CA LEU A 153 -33.70 1.64 -18.21
C LEU A 153 -35.09 1.03 -18.33
N LYS A 154 -35.66 0.61 -17.20
CA LYS A 154 -37.04 0.03 -17.20
C LYS A 154 -38.07 1.00 -17.72
N SER A 155 -38.02 2.25 -17.28
CA SER A 155 -38.97 3.30 -17.77
C SER A 155 -38.77 3.61 -19.24
N THR A 156 -37.53 3.71 -19.72
CA THR A 156 -37.21 3.98 -21.12
C THR A 156 -37.56 2.80 -22.00
N GLN A 157 -37.44 1.55 -21.53
CA GLN A 157 -37.89 0.37 -22.25
C GLN A 157 -39.43 0.43 -22.51
N ILE A 158 -40.20 0.75 -21.46
CA ILE A 158 -41.69 0.90 -21.58
C ILE A 158 -42.04 2.02 -22.58
N SER A 159 -41.33 3.16 -22.53
CA SER A 159 -41.55 4.25 -23.51
C SER A 159 -41.24 3.80 -24.92
N TYR A 160 -40.14 3.11 -25.16
CA TYR A 160 -39.77 2.61 -26.48
C TYR A 160 -40.82 1.61 -27.01
N ASP A 161 -41.26 0.67 -26.18
CA ASP A 161 -42.25 -0.33 -26.54
C ASP A 161 -43.58 0.35 -26.96
N LEU A 162 -44.01 1.36 -26.17
CA LEU A 162 -45.24 2.14 -26.49
C LEU A 162 -45.10 2.91 -27.82
N ILE A 163 -43.98 3.63 -28.03
CA ILE A 163 -43.75 4.38 -29.27
C ILE A 163 -43.60 3.44 -30.47
N SER A 164 -42.99 2.28 -30.29
CA SER A 164 -42.86 1.25 -31.32
C SER A 164 -44.22 0.70 -31.74
N GLU A 165 -45.13 0.47 -30.79
CA GLU A 165 -46.51 0.02 -31.08
C GLU A 165 -47.34 1.11 -31.78
N GLN A 166 -47.23 2.37 -31.31
CA GLN A 166 -47.87 3.51 -31.96
C GLN A 166 -47.33 3.75 -33.38
N PHE A 167 -46.04 3.53 -33.64
CA PHE A 167 -45.45 3.60 -34.96
C PHE A 167 -46.03 2.52 -35.90
N ASN A 168 -46.16 1.29 -35.43
CA ASN A 168 -46.78 0.19 -36.20
C ASN A 168 -48.22 0.46 -36.55
N LEU A 169 -48.93 1.21 -35.72
CA LEU A 169 -50.32 1.67 -35.99
C LEU A 169 -50.38 2.93 -36.85
N GLY A 170 -49.24 3.47 -37.31
CA GLY A 170 -49.21 4.69 -38.15
C GLY A 170 -49.45 6.00 -37.39
N MET A 171 -49.46 5.96 -36.03
CA MET A 171 -49.72 7.11 -35.16
C MET A 171 -48.48 7.95 -34.86
N LYS A 172 -47.29 7.41 -35.09
CA LYS A 172 -45.98 8.03 -34.84
C LYS A 172 -45.10 7.98 -36.08
N ASN A 173 -44.13 8.90 -36.17
CA ASN A 173 -43.21 8.97 -37.29
C ASN A 173 -41.87 8.28 -36.98
N THR A 174 -41.06 8.06 -38.02
CA THR A 174 -39.75 7.38 -37.89
C THR A 174 -38.76 8.14 -36.99
N VAL A 175 -38.84 9.47 -36.96
CA VAL A 175 -37.91 10.28 -36.12
C VAL A 175 -38.20 10.06 -34.65
N GLU A 176 -39.47 10.01 -34.25
CA GLU A 176 -39.87 9.72 -32.85
C GLU A 176 -39.42 8.32 -32.44
N LEU A 177 -39.62 7.30 -33.29
CA LEU A 177 -39.16 5.93 -33.01
C LEU A 177 -37.62 5.86 -32.85
N LEU A 178 -36.89 6.50 -33.77
CA LEU A 178 -35.40 6.52 -33.67
C LEU A 178 -34.93 7.27 -32.47
N THR A 179 -35.60 8.34 -32.05
CA THR A 179 -35.26 9.09 -30.85
C THR A 179 -35.40 8.20 -29.60
N GLU A 180 -36.54 7.52 -29.46
CA GLU A 180 -36.75 6.62 -28.31
C GLU A 180 -35.82 5.40 -28.34
N LYS A 181 -35.47 4.87 -29.51
CA LYS A 181 -34.48 3.83 -29.66
C LYS A 181 -33.10 4.30 -29.19
N ASN A 182 -32.69 5.52 -29.50
CA ASN A 182 -31.43 6.09 -29.03
C ASN A 182 -31.47 6.32 -27.52
N ASN A 183 -32.59 6.80 -26.97
CA ASN A 183 -32.79 6.96 -25.53
C ASN A 183 -32.62 5.60 -24.80
N LEU A 184 -33.22 4.54 -25.35
CA LEU A 184 -33.10 3.18 -24.81
C LEU A 184 -31.65 2.68 -24.83
N LEU A 185 -30.93 2.83 -25.95
CA LEU A 185 -29.54 2.44 -26.09
C LEU A 185 -28.66 3.19 -25.08
N GLN A 186 -28.91 4.49 -24.91
CA GLN A 186 -28.20 5.28 -23.91
C GLN A 186 -28.48 4.80 -22.49
N ALA A 187 -29.75 4.51 -22.16
CA ALA A 187 -30.13 3.99 -20.85
C ALA A 187 -29.48 2.62 -20.57
N GLN A 188 -29.40 1.72 -21.56
CA GLN A 188 -28.72 0.44 -21.48
C GLN A 188 -27.21 0.62 -21.21
N GLN A 189 -26.58 1.54 -21.93
CA GLN A 189 -25.13 1.84 -21.71
C GLN A 189 -24.88 2.41 -20.32
N GLU A 190 -25.71 3.36 -19.87
CA GLU A 190 -25.59 3.96 -18.53
C GLU A 190 -25.77 2.90 -17.43
N GLN A 191 -26.76 2.01 -17.56
CA GLN A 191 -27.00 0.92 -16.61
C GLN A 191 -25.82 -0.05 -16.57
N LEU A 192 -25.29 -0.46 -17.72
CA LEU A 192 -24.14 -1.35 -17.81
C LEU A 192 -22.89 -0.72 -17.16
N GLN A 193 -22.63 0.54 -17.45
CA GLN A 193 -21.52 1.27 -16.85
C GLN A 193 -21.68 1.39 -15.34
N ALA A 194 -22.86 1.74 -14.84
CA ALA A 194 -23.14 1.85 -13.43
C ALA A 194 -23.01 0.49 -12.71
N LYS A 195 -23.44 -0.61 -13.36
CA LYS A 195 -23.26 -1.99 -12.87
C LYS A 195 -21.80 -2.31 -12.59
N TYR A 196 -20.93 -2.13 -13.59
CA TYR A 196 -19.51 -2.46 -13.43
C TYR A 196 -18.81 -1.55 -12.43
N MET A 197 -19.19 -0.27 -12.34
CA MET A 197 -18.65 0.64 -11.33
C MET A 197 -19.07 0.24 -9.92
N ALA A 198 -20.30 -0.20 -9.71
CA ALA A 198 -20.77 -0.68 -8.42
C ALA A 198 -20.05 -1.96 -7.98
N ILE A 199 -19.84 -2.90 -8.90
CA ILE A 199 -19.08 -4.13 -8.64
C ILE A 199 -17.62 -3.79 -8.29
N LEU A 200 -16.95 -2.97 -9.10
CA LEU A 200 -15.55 -2.59 -8.88
C LEU A 200 -15.35 -1.96 -7.50
N ASN A 201 -16.16 -0.95 -7.17
CA ASN A 201 -16.02 -0.25 -5.89
C ASN A 201 -16.33 -1.16 -4.69
N THR A 202 -17.29 -2.07 -4.82
CA THR A 202 -17.59 -3.07 -3.79
C THR A 202 -16.43 -4.07 -3.62
N GLN A 203 -15.83 -4.53 -4.70
CA GLN A 203 -14.66 -5.43 -4.65
C GLN A 203 -13.42 -4.74 -4.09
N LEU A 204 -13.21 -3.46 -4.40
CA LEU A 204 -12.13 -2.67 -3.77
C LEU A 204 -12.31 -2.57 -2.26
N LEU A 205 -13.54 -2.36 -1.78
CA LEU A 205 -13.83 -2.31 -0.36
C LEU A 205 -13.55 -3.66 0.33
N LYS A 206 -13.97 -4.78 -0.29
CA LYS A 206 -13.69 -6.14 0.18
C LYS A 206 -12.19 -6.45 0.21
N PHE A 207 -11.44 -5.98 -0.79
CA PHE A 207 -9.98 -6.10 -0.80
C PHE A 207 -9.34 -5.47 0.44
N TYR A 208 -9.87 -4.32 0.89
CA TYR A 208 -9.41 -3.69 2.13
C TYR A 208 -9.89 -4.41 3.40
N GLN A 209 -10.82 -5.36 3.29
CA GLN A 209 -11.15 -6.32 4.36
C GLN A 209 -10.25 -7.55 4.38
N GLY A 210 -9.39 -7.73 3.38
CA GLY A 210 -8.53 -8.90 3.24
C GLY A 210 -9.14 -10.03 2.41
N GLU A 211 -10.29 -9.81 1.77
CA GLU A 211 -10.88 -10.77 0.86
C GLU A 211 -10.15 -10.74 -0.50
N LYS A 212 -10.08 -11.90 -1.16
CA LYS A 212 -9.54 -11.96 -2.52
C LYS A 212 -10.54 -11.33 -3.49
N ILE A 213 -10.04 -10.55 -4.44
CA ILE A 213 -10.87 -10.06 -5.54
C ILE A 213 -11.30 -11.25 -6.38
N THR A 214 -12.60 -11.54 -6.37
CA THR A 214 -13.24 -12.54 -7.25
C THR A 214 -14.20 -11.80 -8.17
N LEU A 215 -13.95 -11.91 -9.48
CA LEU A 215 -14.80 -11.36 -10.55
C LEU A 215 -15.74 -12.45 -11.05
#